data_72810187e540e2433e7371d4c4c1ddaa
#
_entry.id   72810187e540e2433e7371d4c4c1ddaa
#
_cell.length_a   1.000
_cell.length_b   1.000
_cell.length_c   1.000
_cell.angle_alpha   90.00
_cell.angle_beta   90.00
_cell.angle_gamma   90.00
#
_symmetry.space_group_name_H-M   'P 1'
#
loop_
_entity.id
_entity.type
_entity.pdbx_description
1 polymer ?
#
loop_
_entity_poly.entity_id
_entity_poly.type
_entity_poly.pdbx_seq_one_letter_code
_entity_poly.pdbx_strand_id
1 'polypeptide(L)'
;MMPHSSEKMIPSDTIRQKAIITTGDLPGVSLQEGSNPQLIISSPHSGRHYPDDFLTSTCRRLDELRQVEDAFMDILLTRHSLDAMLISANFPRCFVDVNRHQDELERHLFENLDDSINVKTSRYTKAGLGVIPSQISRQKPIYSRKLDQPELERRLAYCYFPYHYQLKQMINTGKTRGTVILLDMHSMPSQIGSGHADIVIGTCHGQSAPSWISGWIEDFFTDKGLKTRMNTPFAGGYITRHYGKPKDDVFAIQIEINRNLYMNENYIQLLPEWHDCADTLAQLINQISQNIHHGHDNHSIIPPGG
;
A
#
# COMPACT_ATOMS: atom_id res chain seq x y z
N MET A 1 1.01 -2.84 51.93
CA MET A 1 0.84 -4.09 51.18
C MET A 1 -0.02 -3.75 49.95
N MET A 2 0.61 -3.55 48.83
CA MET A 2 -0.07 -3.39 47.54
C MET A 2 0.12 -4.68 46.73
N PRO A 3 -0.89 -5.20 46.03
CA PRO A 3 -0.73 -6.38 45.22
C PRO A 3 -0.04 -6.06 43.91
N HIS A 4 0.98 -6.85 43.60
CA HIS A 4 1.65 -6.89 42.30
C HIS A 4 0.66 -7.35 41.22
N SER A 5 0.43 -6.49 40.22
CA SER A 5 -0.19 -6.89 38.96
C SER A 5 0.82 -7.66 38.11
N SER A 6 0.60 -8.94 37.93
CA SER A 6 1.34 -9.79 37.01
C SER A 6 1.02 -9.39 35.57
N GLU A 7 1.97 -8.76 34.90
CA GLU A 7 2.00 -8.66 33.44
C GLU A 7 2.04 -10.08 32.86
N LYS A 8 0.97 -10.47 32.19
CA LYS A 8 0.97 -11.68 31.36
C LYS A 8 1.84 -11.41 30.13
N MET A 9 3.05 -12.00 30.12
CA MET A 9 3.86 -12.15 28.94
C MET A 9 3.06 -12.89 27.87
N ILE A 10 2.93 -12.27 26.69
CA ILE A 10 2.38 -12.89 25.47
C ILE A 10 3.38 -13.98 25.03
N PRO A 11 2.92 -15.22 24.75
CA PRO A 11 3.83 -16.28 24.31
C PRO A 11 4.49 -15.93 22.97
N SER A 12 5.80 -16.12 22.89
CA SER A 12 6.66 -15.78 21.75
C SER A 12 6.59 -16.75 20.56
N ASP A 13 5.58 -17.58 20.45
CA ASP A 13 5.51 -18.62 19.45
C ASP A 13 4.32 -18.39 18.49
N THR A 14 4.51 -17.57 17.49
CA THR A 14 3.98 -17.69 16.12
C THR A 14 4.27 -16.40 15.33
N ILE A 15 5.49 -15.89 15.34
CA ILE A 15 5.90 -14.92 14.31
C ILE A 15 6.23 -15.76 13.07
N ARG A 16 5.26 -15.87 12.13
CA ARG A 16 5.54 -16.38 10.79
C ARG A 16 6.71 -15.58 10.24
N GLN A 17 7.73 -16.26 9.73
CA GLN A 17 8.98 -15.65 9.29
C GLN A 17 8.70 -14.53 8.28
N LYS A 18 8.99 -13.30 8.69
CA LYS A 18 8.97 -12.13 7.82
C LYS A 18 10.27 -12.17 7.02
N ALA A 19 10.22 -12.58 5.76
CA ALA A 19 11.36 -12.47 4.89
C ALA A 19 11.57 -11.01 4.50
N ILE A 20 12.72 -10.45 4.86
CA ILE A 20 13.14 -9.11 4.43
C ILE A 20 14.11 -9.31 3.27
N ILE A 21 13.73 -8.88 2.09
CA ILE A 21 14.60 -8.86 0.93
C ILE A 21 15.29 -7.50 0.91
N THR A 22 16.53 -7.48 1.36
CA THR A 22 17.40 -6.32 1.24
C THR A 22 18.36 -6.53 0.09
N THR A 23 18.56 -5.51 -0.71
CA THR A 23 19.53 -5.48 -1.79
C THR A 23 20.51 -4.35 -1.53
N GLY A 24 21.67 -4.67 -0.97
CA GLY A 24 22.68 -3.68 -0.57
C GLY A 24 22.23 -2.83 0.63
N ASP A 25 22.68 -1.58 0.68
CA ASP A 25 22.40 -0.63 1.77
C ASP A 25 21.02 0.04 1.70
N LEU A 26 20.20 -0.29 0.70
CA LEU A 26 18.87 0.28 0.55
C LEU A 26 17.79 -0.60 1.17
N PRO A 27 16.76 0.02 1.76
CA PRO A 27 15.62 -0.70 2.32
C PRO A 27 14.83 -1.39 1.18
N GLY A 28 14.76 -2.70 1.23
CA GLY A 28 14.05 -3.49 0.24
C GLY A 28 12.56 -3.62 0.56
N VAL A 29 12.02 -4.81 0.35
CA VAL A 29 10.62 -5.15 0.61
C VAL A 29 10.50 -6.21 1.69
N SER A 30 9.41 -6.19 2.43
CA SER A 30 9.04 -7.25 3.37
C SER A 30 7.96 -8.12 2.76
N LEU A 31 8.12 -9.43 2.88
CA LEU A 31 7.14 -10.42 2.46
C LEU A 31 6.67 -11.21 3.69
N GLN A 32 5.38 -11.46 3.76
CA GLN A 32 4.79 -12.37 4.72
C GLN A 32 3.94 -13.38 3.97
N GLU A 33 4.21 -14.65 4.19
CA GLU A 33 3.44 -15.74 3.61
C GLU A 33 2.15 -15.95 4.38
N GLY A 34 1.06 -16.22 3.66
CA GLY A 34 -0.22 -16.69 4.16
C GLY A 34 -0.58 -18.03 3.54
N SER A 35 -1.57 -18.71 4.08
CA SER A 35 -2.02 -20.00 3.55
C SER A 35 -2.83 -19.86 2.26
N ASN A 36 -3.44 -18.70 2.00
CA ASN A 36 -4.19 -18.43 0.77
C ASN A 36 -3.37 -17.60 -0.25
N PRO A 37 -2.75 -18.23 -1.25
CA PRO A 37 -1.96 -17.51 -2.25
C PRO A 37 -2.81 -16.70 -3.24
N GLN A 38 -4.13 -16.87 -3.27
CA GLN A 38 -5.04 -16.14 -4.14
C GLN A 38 -5.43 -14.77 -3.58
N LEU A 39 -5.19 -14.53 -2.27
CA LEU A 39 -5.39 -13.24 -1.63
C LEU A 39 -4.05 -12.58 -1.35
N ILE A 40 -3.83 -11.42 -1.97
CA ILE A 40 -2.60 -10.67 -1.87
C ILE A 40 -2.90 -9.29 -1.31
N ILE A 41 -2.13 -8.89 -0.32
CA ILE A 41 -2.17 -7.56 0.28
C ILE A 41 -0.91 -6.81 -0.13
N SER A 42 -1.07 -5.63 -0.71
CA SER A 42 -0.01 -4.71 -1.09
C SER A 42 -0.03 -3.49 -0.15
N SER A 43 1.07 -3.16 0.51
CA SER A 43 1.24 -1.96 1.30
C SER A 43 2.44 -1.16 0.77
N PRO A 44 2.25 -0.35 -0.28
CA PRO A 44 3.35 0.28 -1.00
C PRO A 44 3.94 1.51 -0.31
N HIS A 45 3.24 2.10 0.66
CA HIS A 45 3.56 3.42 1.20
C HIS A 45 3.72 3.47 2.73
N SER A 46 3.73 2.32 3.41
CA SER A 46 3.92 2.26 4.88
C SER A 46 5.39 2.30 5.32
N GLY A 47 6.33 2.23 4.37
CA GLY A 47 7.75 2.20 4.66
C GLY A 47 8.27 3.49 5.28
N ARG A 48 9.14 3.33 6.28
CA ARG A 48 9.73 4.41 7.07
C ARG A 48 11.24 4.24 7.32
N HIS A 49 11.87 3.39 6.54
CA HIS A 49 13.33 3.27 6.55
C HIS A 49 13.89 4.28 5.55
N TYR A 50 14.29 5.43 6.05
CA TYR A 50 14.89 6.52 5.29
C TYR A 50 16.40 6.29 5.15
N PRO A 51 16.94 6.12 3.92
CA PRO A 51 18.39 6.01 3.74
C PRO A 51 19.12 7.28 4.18
N ASP A 52 20.31 7.13 4.79
CA ASP A 52 21.09 8.26 5.31
C ASP A 52 21.49 9.24 4.21
N ASP A 53 21.83 8.75 3.01
CA ASP A 53 22.17 9.56 1.86
C ASP A 53 20.95 10.36 1.34
N PHE A 54 19.75 9.82 1.44
CA PHE A 54 18.52 10.56 1.14
C PHE A 54 18.28 11.66 2.18
N LEU A 55 18.42 11.35 3.49
CA LEU A 55 18.25 12.34 4.56
C LEU A 55 19.28 13.49 4.47
N THR A 56 20.49 13.22 3.99
CA THR A 56 21.50 14.24 3.78
C THR A 56 21.29 15.07 2.50
N SER A 57 20.58 14.54 1.51
CA SER A 57 20.31 15.20 0.23
C SER A 57 19.00 16.00 0.23
N THR A 58 18.11 15.75 1.17
CA THR A 58 16.83 16.46 1.26
C THR A 58 16.95 17.81 1.94
N CYS A 59 16.11 18.77 1.52
CA CYS A 59 15.93 20.05 2.22
C CYS A 59 14.75 20.02 3.21
N ARG A 60 14.18 18.84 3.48
CA ARG A 60 13.05 18.65 4.39
C ARG A 60 13.49 17.99 5.69
N ARG A 61 12.78 18.33 6.76
CA ARG A 61 12.91 17.63 8.02
C ARG A 61 12.20 16.27 7.94
N LEU A 62 12.63 15.32 8.75
CA LEU A 62 12.06 13.97 8.76
C LEU A 62 10.54 13.97 9.06
N ASP A 63 10.09 14.82 9.99
CA ASP A 63 8.66 14.92 10.32
C ASP A 63 7.82 15.45 9.15
N GLU A 64 8.36 16.32 8.29
CA GLU A 64 7.71 16.78 7.07
C GLU A 64 7.63 15.65 6.01
N LEU A 65 8.72 14.88 5.84
CA LEU A 65 8.76 13.74 4.92
C LEU A 65 7.77 12.65 5.33
N ARG A 66 7.62 12.41 6.62
CA ARG A 66 6.72 11.39 7.16
C ARG A 66 5.23 11.72 6.96
N GLN A 67 4.86 12.97 6.71
CA GLN A 67 3.45 13.35 6.46
C GLN A 67 2.87 12.70 5.19
N VAL A 68 3.70 12.27 4.25
CA VAL A 68 3.23 11.61 3.02
C VAL A 68 3.22 10.08 3.12
N GLU A 69 3.71 9.51 4.22
CA GLU A 69 3.59 8.06 4.48
C GLU A 69 2.10 7.69 4.64
N ASP A 70 1.75 6.46 4.28
CA ASP A 70 0.58 5.78 4.80
C ASP A 70 0.99 5.16 6.14
N ALA A 71 1.31 6.04 7.10
CA ALA A 71 1.97 5.70 8.34
C ALA A 71 1.18 4.63 9.12
N PHE A 72 1.89 3.67 9.68
CA PHE A 72 1.34 2.56 10.47
C PHE A 72 0.46 1.56 9.72
N MET A 73 0.28 1.68 8.40
CA MET A 73 -0.49 0.68 7.64
C MET A 73 0.11 -0.72 7.79
N ASP A 74 1.45 -0.84 7.81
CA ASP A 74 2.15 -2.10 8.09
C ASP A 74 1.80 -2.68 9.48
N ILE A 75 1.64 -1.82 10.50
CA ILE A 75 1.25 -2.23 11.86
C ILE A 75 -0.20 -2.70 11.88
N LEU A 76 -1.12 -1.97 11.23
CA LEU A 76 -2.52 -2.38 11.13
C LEU A 76 -2.66 -3.77 10.48
N LEU A 77 -1.91 -3.99 9.38
CA LEU A 77 -1.97 -5.23 8.60
C LEU A 77 -1.24 -6.41 9.27
N THR A 78 -0.30 -6.15 10.19
CA THR A 78 0.48 -7.22 10.85
C THR A 78 0.07 -7.48 12.29
N ARG A 79 -0.93 -6.77 12.81
CA ARG A 79 -1.46 -6.99 14.16
C ARG A 79 -1.99 -8.41 14.34
N HIS A 80 -2.65 -8.93 13.32
CA HIS A 80 -3.19 -10.28 13.31
C HIS A 80 -2.50 -11.14 12.25
N SER A 81 -2.51 -12.45 12.45
CA SER A 81 -2.14 -13.38 11.40
C SER A 81 -3.22 -13.36 10.32
N LEU A 82 -2.86 -12.91 9.13
CA LEU A 82 -3.76 -12.87 7.99
C LEU A 82 -3.60 -14.14 7.15
N ASP A 83 -4.71 -14.66 6.66
CA ASP A 83 -4.72 -15.74 5.68
C ASP A 83 -4.60 -15.19 4.26
N ALA A 84 -3.52 -14.44 4.03
CA ALA A 84 -3.21 -13.75 2.79
C ALA A 84 -1.70 -13.57 2.67
N MET A 85 -1.20 -13.46 1.45
CA MET A 85 0.18 -13.04 1.19
C MET A 85 0.28 -11.52 1.37
N LEU A 86 1.29 -11.01 2.08
CA LEU A 86 1.50 -9.58 2.26
C LEU A 86 2.86 -9.16 1.71
N ILE A 87 2.86 -8.10 0.90
CA ILE A 87 4.07 -7.37 0.49
C ILE A 87 4.00 -5.93 0.99
N SER A 88 5.10 -5.45 1.61
CA SER A 88 5.23 -4.07 2.06
C SER A 88 6.53 -3.47 1.56
N ALA A 89 6.50 -2.23 1.08
CA ALA A 89 7.71 -1.45 0.87
C ALA A 89 8.28 -1.04 2.25
N ASN A 90 9.60 -1.17 2.43
CA ASN A 90 10.26 -0.71 3.65
C ASN A 90 10.75 0.74 3.54
N PHE A 91 10.94 1.22 2.31
CA PHE A 91 11.34 2.58 1.98
C PHE A 91 10.15 3.53 1.93
N PRO A 92 10.35 4.83 2.24
CA PRO A 92 9.26 5.80 2.18
C PRO A 92 8.90 6.14 0.74
N ARG A 93 7.61 6.43 0.50
CA ARG A 93 7.14 6.80 -0.84
C ARG A 93 7.77 8.08 -1.40
N CYS A 94 8.24 8.98 -0.55
CA CYS A 94 8.96 10.18 -1.00
C CYS A 94 10.38 9.90 -1.52
N PHE A 95 10.91 8.70 -1.27
CA PHE A 95 12.16 8.22 -1.84
C PHE A 95 11.94 7.50 -3.18
N VAL A 96 10.99 6.56 -3.22
CA VAL A 96 10.51 5.86 -4.43
C VAL A 96 9.02 5.56 -4.27
N ASP A 97 8.19 6.03 -5.21
CA ASP A 97 6.77 5.71 -5.22
C ASP A 97 6.48 4.53 -6.17
N VAL A 98 6.38 3.32 -5.61
CA VAL A 98 6.06 2.10 -6.37
C VAL A 98 4.63 2.08 -6.91
N ASN A 99 3.76 2.99 -6.46
CA ASN A 99 2.42 3.16 -7.04
C ASN A 99 2.39 4.19 -8.19
N ARG A 100 3.54 4.31 -8.91
CA ARG A 100 3.70 5.08 -10.15
C ARG A 100 4.32 4.21 -11.23
N HIS A 101 4.12 4.59 -12.50
CA HIS A 101 4.85 3.94 -13.58
C HIS A 101 6.32 4.34 -13.53
N GLN A 102 7.25 3.43 -13.83
CA GLN A 102 8.69 3.71 -13.79
C GLN A 102 9.12 4.90 -14.64
N ASP A 103 8.41 5.16 -15.75
CA ASP A 103 8.70 6.26 -16.67
C ASP A 103 8.01 7.58 -16.25
N GLU A 104 7.22 7.60 -15.18
CA GLU A 104 6.66 8.84 -14.62
C GLU A 104 7.75 9.60 -13.88
N LEU A 105 8.66 10.19 -14.65
CA LEU A 105 9.83 10.96 -14.22
C LEU A 105 9.68 12.44 -14.58
N GLU A 106 10.33 13.28 -13.81
CA GLU A 106 10.49 14.71 -14.10
C GLU A 106 11.92 14.95 -14.58
N ARG A 107 12.13 15.08 -15.90
CA ARG A 107 13.47 15.26 -16.48
C ARG A 107 14.26 16.39 -15.81
N HIS A 108 13.60 17.48 -15.43
CA HIS A 108 14.25 18.63 -14.80
C HIS A 108 14.78 18.37 -13.38
N LEU A 109 14.33 17.28 -12.73
CA LEU A 109 14.83 16.84 -11.42
C LEU A 109 16.27 16.30 -11.52
N PHE A 110 16.69 15.88 -12.72
CA PHE A 110 17.98 15.20 -12.92
C PHE A 110 18.97 16.09 -13.67
N GLU A 111 20.26 15.93 -13.31
CA GLU A 111 21.36 16.45 -14.10
C GLU A 111 21.74 15.43 -15.20
N ASN A 112 21.80 15.88 -16.45
CA ASN A 112 22.29 15.06 -17.55
C ASN A 112 21.63 13.68 -17.70
N LEU A 113 20.30 13.62 -17.52
CA LEU A 113 19.56 12.38 -17.76
C LEU A 113 19.65 12.01 -19.25
N ASP A 114 20.12 10.79 -19.55
CA ASP A 114 20.26 10.30 -20.93
C ASP A 114 18.92 10.37 -21.68
N ASP A 115 18.99 10.79 -22.95
CA ASP A 115 17.79 10.97 -23.78
C ASP A 115 17.11 9.65 -24.15
N SER A 116 17.82 8.52 -24.04
CA SER A 116 17.24 7.20 -24.23
C SER A 116 16.30 6.78 -23.09
N ILE A 117 16.38 7.44 -21.92
CA ILE A 117 15.48 7.16 -20.79
C ILE A 117 14.09 7.70 -21.08
N ASN A 118 13.10 6.80 -21.08
CA ASN A 118 11.72 7.16 -21.28
C ASN A 118 11.21 8.04 -20.13
N VAL A 119 10.57 9.14 -20.50
CA VAL A 119 9.95 10.07 -19.56
C VAL A 119 8.48 10.25 -19.94
N LYS A 120 7.59 9.82 -19.07
CA LYS A 120 6.14 9.93 -19.27
C LYS A 120 5.57 11.07 -18.44
N THR A 121 5.09 12.10 -19.12
CA THR A 121 4.36 13.17 -18.45
C THR A 121 2.97 12.73 -18.05
N SER A 122 2.62 12.91 -16.78
CA SER A 122 1.28 12.66 -16.23
C SER A 122 0.84 13.81 -15.32
N ARG A 123 -0.39 13.75 -14.82
CA ARG A 123 -0.85 14.70 -13.78
C ARG A 123 0.02 14.63 -12.52
N TYR A 124 0.57 13.45 -12.23
CA TYR A 124 1.41 13.23 -11.05
C TYR A 124 2.79 13.87 -11.24
N THR A 125 3.47 13.65 -12.37
CA THR A 125 4.76 14.29 -12.63
C THR A 125 4.64 15.81 -12.69
N LYS A 126 3.52 16.36 -13.23
CA LYS A 126 3.24 17.80 -13.20
C LYS A 126 3.08 18.36 -11.78
N ALA A 127 2.72 17.50 -10.82
CA ALA A 127 2.58 17.86 -9.43
C ALA A 127 3.81 17.54 -8.56
N GLY A 128 4.89 17.05 -9.18
CA GLY A 128 6.09 16.62 -8.45
C GLY A 128 5.96 15.27 -7.74
N LEU A 129 5.00 14.43 -8.17
CA LEU A 129 4.64 13.16 -7.54
C LEU A 129 4.88 11.97 -8.49
N GLY A 130 6.00 12.00 -9.23
CA GLY A 130 6.42 10.88 -10.08
C GLY A 130 6.94 9.68 -9.29
N VAL A 131 7.58 8.72 -10.00
CA VAL A 131 8.20 7.53 -9.38
C VAL A 131 9.34 7.90 -8.43
N ILE A 132 10.09 8.96 -8.75
CA ILE A 132 10.99 9.68 -7.84
C ILE A 132 10.34 11.03 -7.56
N PRO A 133 9.62 11.18 -6.43
CA PRO A 133 8.93 12.43 -6.13
C PRO A 133 9.91 13.58 -5.93
N SER A 134 9.61 14.72 -6.53
CA SER A 134 10.37 15.96 -6.33
C SER A 134 9.77 16.84 -5.22
N GLN A 135 8.52 16.58 -4.85
CA GLN A 135 7.76 17.34 -3.85
C GLN A 135 7.01 16.42 -2.89
N ILE A 136 6.88 16.83 -1.63
CA ILE A 136 5.97 16.19 -0.66
C ILE A 136 4.53 16.68 -0.82
N SER A 137 4.37 17.94 -1.25
CA SER A 137 3.10 18.58 -1.59
C SER A 137 3.38 19.79 -2.47
N ARG A 138 2.33 20.44 -2.95
CA ARG A 138 2.49 21.62 -3.81
C ARG A 138 3.42 22.66 -3.19
N GLN A 139 4.46 23.06 -3.91
CA GLN A 139 5.48 24.05 -3.51
C GLN A 139 6.36 23.64 -2.31
N LYS A 140 6.42 22.35 -1.99
CA LYS A 140 7.32 21.83 -0.96
C LYS A 140 8.34 20.85 -1.59
N PRO A 141 9.43 21.34 -2.21
CA PRO A 141 10.43 20.48 -2.83
C PRO A 141 11.13 19.60 -1.82
N ILE A 142 11.47 18.37 -2.23
CA ILE A 142 12.22 17.42 -1.40
C ILE A 142 13.71 17.73 -1.44
N TYR A 143 14.23 18.05 -2.62
CA TYR A 143 15.67 18.18 -2.84
C TYR A 143 16.11 19.64 -2.98
N SER A 144 17.31 19.95 -2.47
CA SER A 144 17.99 21.23 -2.66
C SER A 144 18.90 21.26 -3.91
N ARG A 145 19.20 20.08 -4.47
CA ARG A 145 20.00 19.88 -5.68
C ARG A 145 19.31 18.93 -6.65
N LYS A 146 19.73 18.93 -7.89
CA LYS A 146 19.32 17.90 -8.83
C LYS A 146 19.94 16.54 -8.45
N LEU A 147 19.25 15.48 -8.83
CA LEU A 147 19.73 14.12 -8.73
C LEU A 147 20.52 13.75 -9.98
N ASP A 148 21.35 12.73 -9.91
CA ASP A 148 22.02 12.18 -11.08
C ASP A 148 21.34 10.89 -11.57
N GLN A 149 21.72 10.45 -12.77
CA GLN A 149 21.17 9.22 -13.34
C GLN A 149 21.55 7.97 -12.55
N PRO A 150 22.80 7.79 -12.07
CA PRO A 150 23.15 6.65 -11.22
C PRO A 150 22.27 6.52 -9.97
N GLU A 151 21.87 7.64 -9.36
CA GLU A 151 20.95 7.61 -8.20
C GLU A 151 19.54 7.16 -8.62
N LEU A 152 19.03 7.61 -9.76
CA LEU A 152 17.77 7.10 -10.32
C LEU A 152 17.83 5.58 -10.53
N GLU A 153 18.86 5.10 -11.24
CA GLU A 153 19.05 3.69 -11.56
C GLU A 153 19.15 2.84 -10.29
N ARG A 154 19.91 3.30 -9.29
CA ARG A 154 20.03 2.63 -7.99
C ARG A 154 18.70 2.51 -7.29
N ARG A 155 17.91 3.59 -7.21
CA ARG A 155 16.59 3.57 -6.55
C ARG A 155 15.61 2.64 -7.27
N LEU A 156 15.59 2.66 -8.59
CA LEU A 156 14.74 1.74 -9.36
C LEU A 156 15.18 0.29 -9.19
N ALA A 157 16.49 0.01 -9.26
CA ALA A 157 17.04 -1.34 -9.17
C ALA A 157 16.81 -1.99 -7.78
N TYR A 158 16.90 -1.22 -6.71
CA TYR A 158 16.88 -1.77 -5.35
C TYR A 158 15.53 -1.60 -4.62
N CYS A 159 14.67 -0.70 -5.09
CA CYS A 159 13.37 -0.46 -4.47
C CYS A 159 12.21 -0.80 -5.41
N TYR A 160 12.17 -0.18 -6.58
CA TYR A 160 11.04 -0.28 -7.50
C TYR A 160 10.89 -1.67 -8.12
N PHE A 161 11.94 -2.15 -8.81
CA PHE A 161 11.89 -3.43 -9.52
C PHE A 161 11.73 -4.63 -8.57
N PRO A 162 12.39 -4.70 -7.42
CA PRO A 162 12.15 -5.79 -6.47
C PRO A 162 10.71 -5.85 -5.98
N TYR A 163 10.08 -4.71 -5.66
CA TYR A 163 8.68 -4.66 -5.25
C TYR A 163 7.76 -5.23 -6.33
N HIS A 164 7.87 -4.73 -7.55
CA HIS A 164 7.03 -5.18 -8.66
C HIS A 164 7.33 -6.62 -9.10
N TYR A 165 8.59 -7.05 -9.02
CA TYR A 165 8.96 -8.43 -9.27
C TYR A 165 8.27 -9.38 -8.28
N GLN A 166 8.38 -9.09 -6.99
CA GLN A 166 7.76 -9.93 -5.95
C GLN A 166 6.24 -9.93 -6.06
N LEU A 167 5.61 -8.78 -6.25
CA LEU A 167 4.16 -8.69 -6.42
C LEU A 167 3.69 -9.51 -7.63
N LYS A 168 4.44 -9.46 -8.75
CA LYS A 168 4.16 -10.27 -9.93
C LYS A 168 4.31 -11.78 -9.65
N GLN A 169 5.34 -12.19 -8.89
CA GLN A 169 5.51 -13.60 -8.50
C GLN A 169 4.34 -14.08 -7.63
N MET A 170 3.91 -13.27 -6.66
CA MET A 170 2.75 -13.59 -5.82
C MET A 170 1.48 -13.77 -6.66
N ILE A 171 1.21 -12.86 -7.60
CA ILE A 171 0.07 -12.96 -8.52
C ILE A 171 0.17 -14.24 -9.37
N ASN A 172 1.33 -14.56 -9.94
CA ASN A 172 1.53 -15.76 -10.72
C ASN A 172 1.29 -17.03 -9.88
N THR A 173 1.75 -17.05 -8.64
CA THR A 173 1.51 -18.16 -7.71
C THR A 173 0.01 -18.29 -7.41
N GLY A 174 -0.68 -17.20 -7.12
CA GLY A 174 -2.13 -17.22 -6.88
C GLY A 174 -2.92 -17.74 -8.08
N LYS A 175 -2.55 -17.30 -9.28
CA LYS A 175 -3.19 -17.75 -10.55
C LYS A 175 -3.13 -19.26 -10.78
N THR A 176 -2.17 -19.97 -10.20
CA THR A 176 -2.15 -21.44 -10.29
C THR A 176 -3.29 -22.10 -9.52
N ARG A 177 -3.96 -21.35 -8.65
CA ARG A 177 -5.09 -21.81 -7.84
C ARG A 177 -6.44 -21.25 -8.29
N GLY A 178 -6.45 -20.26 -9.20
CA GLY A 178 -7.68 -19.63 -9.72
C GLY A 178 -7.63 -18.12 -9.68
N THR A 179 -8.77 -17.49 -9.43
CA THR A 179 -8.90 -16.04 -9.35
C THR A 179 -8.04 -15.45 -8.24
N VAL A 180 -7.31 -14.39 -8.53
CA VAL A 180 -6.49 -13.64 -7.57
C VAL A 180 -7.18 -12.35 -7.19
N ILE A 181 -7.23 -12.06 -5.89
CA ILE A 181 -7.68 -10.78 -5.35
C ILE A 181 -6.45 -10.06 -4.78
N LEU A 182 -6.17 -8.88 -5.30
CA LEU A 182 -5.14 -7.96 -4.82
C LEU A 182 -5.80 -6.77 -4.13
N LEU A 183 -5.61 -6.64 -2.82
CA LEU A 183 -5.98 -5.46 -2.05
C LEU A 183 -4.77 -4.53 -1.95
N ASP A 184 -4.86 -3.36 -2.57
CA ASP A 184 -3.83 -2.32 -2.54
C ASP A 184 -4.17 -1.34 -1.41
N MET A 185 -3.50 -1.51 -0.26
CA MET A 185 -3.86 -0.90 1.01
C MET A 185 -3.15 0.43 1.21
N HIS A 186 -3.94 1.49 1.36
CA HIS A 186 -3.49 2.86 1.52
C HIS A 186 -4.20 3.57 2.67
N SER A 187 -3.69 4.75 3.01
CA SER A 187 -4.40 5.67 3.89
C SER A 187 -4.44 7.07 3.31
N MET A 188 -5.54 7.75 3.57
CA MET A 188 -5.77 9.12 3.11
C MET A 188 -5.81 10.10 4.27
N PRO A 189 -5.34 11.35 4.08
CA PRO A 189 -5.51 12.41 5.06
C PRO A 189 -6.99 12.65 5.39
N SER A 190 -7.27 12.98 6.65
CA SER A 190 -8.64 13.13 7.17
C SER A 190 -9.45 14.25 6.49
N GLN A 191 -8.79 15.25 5.95
CA GLN A 191 -9.42 16.44 5.34
C GLN A 191 -9.44 16.40 3.81
N ILE A 192 -9.44 15.22 3.19
CA ILE A 192 -9.52 15.11 1.72
C ILE A 192 -10.97 15.10 1.25
N GLY A 193 -11.30 16.09 0.42
CA GLY A 193 -12.57 16.18 -0.31
C GLY A 193 -13.72 16.79 0.50
N SER A 194 -14.77 17.19 -0.23
CA SER A 194 -16.01 17.68 0.38
C SER A 194 -16.88 16.51 0.83
N GLY A 195 -16.81 16.15 2.09
CA GLY A 195 -17.61 15.07 2.69
C GLY A 195 -16.73 13.90 3.13
N HIS A 196 -16.54 13.84 4.43
CA HIS A 196 -15.70 12.88 5.13
C HIS A 196 -16.10 11.43 4.81
N ALA A 197 -15.31 10.73 4.00
CA ALA A 197 -15.37 9.29 3.90
C ALA A 197 -14.40 8.68 4.90
N ASP A 198 -14.80 7.59 5.53
CA ASP A 198 -13.94 6.77 6.37
C ASP A 198 -13.11 5.82 5.50
N ILE A 199 -13.74 5.29 4.45
CA ILE A 199 -13.12 4.37 3.49
C ILE A 199 -13.41 4.84 2.06
N VAL A 200 -12.39 4.80 1.19
CA VAL A 200 -12.58 4.94 -0.25
C VAL A 200 -12.12 3.66 -0.95
N ILE A 201 -12.97 3.12 -1.80
CA ILE A 201 -12.74 1.90 -2.56
C ILE A 201 -12.50 2.28 -4.02
N GLY A 202 -11.30 2.00 -4.53
CA GLY A 202 -10.88 2.32 -5.89
C GLY A 202 -10.82 1.07 -6.77
N THR A 203 -11.56 1.07 -7.88
CA THR A 203 -11.59 -0.02 -8.86
C THR A 203 -11.25 0.44 -10.27
N CYS A 204 -10.60 1.61 -10.39
CA CYS A 204 -10.40 2.27 -11.68
C CYS A 204 -11.72 2.39 -12.47
N HIS A 205 -12.81 2.72 -11.77
CA HIS A 205 -14.18 2.78 -12.33
C HIS A 205 -14.64 1.45 -12.94
N GLY A 206 -14.38 0.33 -12.25
CA GLY A 206 -14.76 -1.02 -12.67
C GLY A 206 -13.78 -1.68 -13.66
N GLN A 207 -12.67 -1.02 -14.00
CA GLN A 207 -11.70 -1.58 -14.95
C GLN A 207 -10.74 -2.59 -14.30
N SER A 208 -10.51 -2.51 -12.99
CA SER A 208 -9.55 -3.36 -12.25
C SER A 208 -10.20 -4.48 -11.45
N ALA A 209 -11.50 -4.40 -11.19
CA ALA A 209 -12.26 -5.42 -10.47
C ALA A 209 -13.75 -5.35 -10.86
N PRO A 210 -14.49 -6.50 -10.84
CA PRO A 210 -15.93 -6.54 -11.05
C PRO A 210 -16.68 -5.83 -9.89
N SER A 211 -17.87 -5.30 -10.20
CA SER A 211 -18.67 -4.54 -9.23
C SER A 211 -19.16 -5.37 -8.04
N TRP A 212 -19.39 -6.67 -8.22
CA TRP A 212 -19.88 -7.53 -7.15
C TRP A 212 -18.91 -7.60 -5.97
N ILE A 213 -17.59 -7.70 -6.21
CA ILE A 213 -16.61 -7.76 -5.10
C ILE A 213 -16.42 -6.40 -4.43
N SER A 214 -16.38 -5.32 -5.22
CA SER A 214 -16.26 -3.97 -4.63
C SER A 214 -17.51 -3.56 -3.87
N GLY A 215 -18.71 -3.96 -4.35
CA GLY A 215 -19.95 -3.76 -3.63
C GLY A 215 -19.98 -4.53 -2.30
N TRP A 216 -19.56 -5.79 -2.31
CA TRP A 216 -19.46 -6.56 -1.08
C TRP A 216 -18.47 -5.94 -0.06
N ILE A 217 -17.32 -5.42 -0.52
CA ILE A 217 -16.39 -4.70 0.36
C ILE A 217 -17.03 -3.40 0.90
N GLU A 218 -17.80 -2.70 0.08
CA GLU A 218 -18.55 -1.51 0.49
C GLU A 218 -19.58 -1.83 1.56
N ASP A 219 -20.39 -2.88 1.36
CA ASP A 219 -21.38 -3.36 2.30
C ASP A 219 -20.72 -3.76 3.63
N PHE A 220 -19.60 -4.50 3.58
CA PHE A 220 -18.84 -4.89 4.78
C PHE A 220 -18.48 -3.69 5.67
N PHE A 221 -17.95 -2.63 5.09
CA PHE A 221 -17.58 -1.43 5.87
C PHE A 221 -18.82 -0.63 6.31
N THR A 222 -19.83 -0.57 5.47
CA THR A 222 -21.10 0.13 5.78
C THR A 222 -21.84 -0.54 6.94
N ASP A 223 -21.87 -1.86 7.00
CA ASP A 223 -22.45 -2.64 8.11
C ASP A 223 -21.73 -2.38 9.44
N LYS A 224 -20.48 -1.96 9.39
CA LYS A 224 -19.72 -1.50 10.58
C LYS A 224 -19.92 -0.02 10.90
N GLY A 225 -20.81 0.65 10.20
CA GLY A 225 -21.12 2.08 10.41
C GLY A 225 -20.09 3.03 9.81
N LEU A 226 -19.16 2.54 8.97
CA LEU A 226 -18.14 3.36 8.30
C LEU A 226 -18.70 3.95 7.00
N LYS A 227 -18.42 5.23 6.75
CA LYS A 227 -18.84 5.94 5.54
C LYS A 227 -17.91 5.56 4.39
N THR A 228 -18.46 4.91 3.38
CA THR A 228 -17.72 4.49 2.19
C THR A 228 -17.96 5.40 0.99
N ARG A 229 -17.00 5.43 0.07
CA ARG A 229 -17.13 6.03 -1.26
C ARG A 229 -16.44 5.20 -2.31
N MET A 230 -17.05 5.11 -3.48
CA MET A 230 -16.47 4.43 -4.63
C MET A 230 -15.73 5.40 -5.55
N ASN A 231 -14.47 5.11 -5.85
CA ASN A 231 -13.65 5.79 -6.86
C ASN A 231 -13.46 7.32 -6.68
N THR A 232 -13.85 7.88 -5.55
CA THR A 232 -13.79 9.34 -5.33
C THR A 232 -13.37 9.64 -3.89
N PRO A 233 -12.28 10.40 -3.67
CA PRO A 233 -11.41 11.03 -4.68
C PRO A 233 -10.34 10.10 -5.30
N PHE A 234 -10.20 8.86 -4.83
CA PHE A 234 -9.18 7.91 -5.25
C PHE A 234 -9.81 6.73 -6.00
N ALA A 235 -9.60 6.70 -7.31
CA ALA A 235 -10.17 5.63 -8.15
C ALA A 235 -9.24 4.42 -8.32
N GLY A 236 -7.99 4.50 -7.87
CA GLY A 236 -6.95 3.50 -8.02
C GLY A 236 -5.66 4.07 -8.61
N GLY A 237 -4.53 3.64 -8.04
CA GLY A 237 -3.17 4.01 -8.45
C GLY A 237 -2.63 3.18 -9.61
N TYR A 238 -1.30 3.19 -9.74
CA TYR A 238 -0.62 2.40 -10.76
C TYR A 238 -0.76 0.89 -10.48
N ILE A 239 -0.55 0.45 -9.25
CA ILE A 239 -0.66 -0.96 -8.86
C ILE A 239 -2.04 -1.51 -9.21
N THR A 240 -3.09 -0.85 -8.75
CA THR A 240 -4.49 -1.22 -9.03
C THR A 240 -4.77 -1.33 -10.52
N ARG A 241 -4.35 -0.33 -11.30
CA ARG A 241 -4.58 -0.28 -12.76
C ARG A 241 -3.74 -1.27 -13.54
N HIS A 242 -2.47 -1.45 -13.13
CA HIS A 242 -1.51 -2.28 -13.85
C HIS A 242 -1.79 -3.76 -13.66
N TYR A 243 -2.06 -4.17 -12.42
CA TYR A 243 -2.25 -5.58 -12.06
C TYR A 243 -3.70 -6.04 -12.16
N GLY A 244 -4.68 -5.15 -11.97
CA GLY A 244 -6.10 -5.47 -12.16
C GLY A 244 -6.40 -5.80 -13.61
N LYS A 245 -6.68 -7.07 -13.87
CA LYS A 245 -6.99 -7.64 -15.17
C LYS A 245 -8.15 -8.64 -15.01
N PRO A 246 -9.39 -8.16 -14.88
CA PRO A 246 -10.54 -9.04 -14.64
C PRO A 246 -10.73 -10.12 -15.70
N LYS A 247 -10.32 -9.85 -16.94
CA LYS A 247 -10.35 -10.85 -18.04
C LYS A 247 -9.32 -11.98 -17.85
N ASP A 248 -8.30 -11.76 -17.03
CA ASP A 248 -7.25 -12.72 -16.70
C ASP A 248 -7.39 -13.23 -15.26
N ASP A 249 -8.58 -13.09 -14.66
CA ASP A 249 -8.93 -13.49 -13.30
C ASP A 249 -8.04 -12.86 -12.21
N VAL A 250 -7.59 -11.62 -12.42
CA VAL A 250 -6.90 -10.82 -11.42
C VAL A 250 -7.72 -9.57 -11.11
N PHE A 251 -8.27 -9.51 -9.91
CA PHE A 251 -9.07 -8.39 -9.42
C PHE A 251 -8.23 -7.55 -8.47
N ALA A 252 -7.98 -6.30 -8.81
CA ALA A 252 -7.24 -5.37 -7.96
C ALA A 252 -8.16 -4.25 -7.45
N ILE A 253 -8.17 -4.08 -6.13
CA ILE A 253 -9.00 -3.10 -5.44
C ILE A 253 -8.11 -2.26 -4.53
N GLN A 254 -8.11 -0.95 -4.70
CA GLN A 254 -7.47 -0.03 -3.78
C GLN A 254 -8.40 0.27 -2.61
N ILE A 255 -7.88 0.23 -1.39
CA ILE A 255 -8.62 0.60 -0.18
C ILE A 255 -7.86 1.74 0.50
N GLU A 256 -8.48 2.90 0.56
CA GLU A 256 -7.97 4.09 1.25
C GLU A 256 -8.68 4.25 2.59
N ILE A 257 -7.93 4.19 3.67
CA ILE A 257 -8.42 4.31 5.03
C ILE A 257 -8.18 5.72 5.52
N ASN A 258 -9.21 6.38 6.03
CA ASN A 258 -9.06 7.68 6.63
C ASN A 258 -8.18 7.60 7.88
N ARG A 259 -7.11 8.40 7.91
CA ARG A 259 -6.10 8.37 8.98
C ARG A 259 -6.67 8.65 10.36
N ASN A 260 -7.75 9.45 10.46
CA ASN A 260 -8.39 9.75 11.74
C ASN A 260 -9.01 8.52 12.44
N LEU A 261 -9.16 7.39 11.74
CA LEU A 261 -9.66 6.14 12.34
C LEU A 261 -8.60 5.46 13.22
N TYR A 262 -7.32 5.76 13.04
CA TYR A 262 -6.26 5.02 13.73
C TYR A 262 -5.06 5.88 14.18
N MET A 263 -4.91 7.13 13.67
CA MET A 263 -3.76 7.96 14.02
C MET A 263 -4.10 9.45 14.16
N ASN A 264 -3.30 10.13 14.95
CA ASN A 264 -3.21 11.57 14.97
C ASN A 264 -2.21 12.01 13.89
N GLU A 265 -2.70 12.64 12.81
CA GLU A 265 -1.89 13.03 11.65
C GLU A 265 -0.86 14.12 11.97
N ASN A 266 -1.18 15.05 12.91
CA ASN A 266 -0.29 16.14 13.23
C ASN A 266 0.99 15.69 13.95
N TYR A 267 0.89 14.61 14.74
CA TYR A 267 1.98 14.08 15.54
C TYR A 267 2.52 12.76 14.97
N ILE A 268 1.87 12.19 13.96
CA ILE A 268 2.16 10.86 13.39
C ILE A 268 2.25 9.82 14.52
N GLN A 269 1.18 9.71 15.28
CA GLN A 269 1.05 8.81 16.42
C GLN A 269 -0.24 8.00 16.34
N LEU A 270 -0.19 6.73 16.72
CA LEU A 270 -1.38 5.90 16.82
C LEU A 270 -2.32 6.45 17.90
N LEU A 271 -3.62 6.43 17.61
CA LEU A 271 -4.67 6.67 18.60
C LEU A 271 -4.79 5.46 19.53
N PRO A 272 -5.32 5.60 20.75
CA PRO A 272 -5.60 4.45 21.61
C PRO A 272 -6.48 3.39 20.92
N GLU A 273 -7.42 3.81 20.09
CA GLU A 273 -8.42 2.97 19.40
C GLU A 273 -7.92 2.39 18.06
N TRP A 274 -6.64 2.55 17.69
CA TRP A 274 -6.11 2.02 16.42
C TRP A 274 -6.35 0.52 16.24
N HIS A 275 -6.55 -0.19 17.35
CA HIS A 275 -6.83 -1.62 17.37
C HIS A 275 -8.14 -1.96 16.63
N ASP A 276 -9.19 -1.14 16.78
CA ASP A 276 -10.49 -1.35 16.13
C ASP A 276 -10.38 -1.31 14.61
N CYS A 277 -9.55 -0.40 14.10
CA CYS A 277 -9.25 -0.32 12.68
C CYS A 277 -8.51 -1.58 12.19
N ALA A 278 -7.48 -2.02 12.90
CA ALA A 278 -6.72 -3.24 12.58
C ALA A 278 -7.60 -4.49 12.62
N ASP A 279 -8.45 -4.61 13.64
CA ASP A 279 -9.38 -5.73 13.81
C ASP A 279 -10.42 -5.76 12.67
N THR A 280 -10.90 -4.60 12.24
CA THR A 280 -11.82 -4.46 11.10
C THR A 280 -11.16 -4.92 9.80
N LEU A 281 -9.90 -4.52 9.55
CA LEU A 281 -9.16 -4.94 8.36
C LEU A 281 -8.90 -6.45 8.37
N ALA A 282 -8.51 -7.01 9.50
CA ALA A 282 -8.28 -8.44 9.63
C ALA A 282 -9.57 -9.24 9.36
N GLN A 283 -10.72 -8.77 9.85
CA GLN A 283 -12.01 -9.40 9.58
C GLN A 283 -12.35 -9.38 8.09
N LEU A 284 -12.18 -8.24 7.40
CA LEU A 284 -12.39 -8.14 5.96
C LEU A 284 -11.51 -9.14 5.20
N ILE A 285 -10.20 -9.14 5.47
CA ILE A 285 -9.23 -9.98 4.78
C ILE A 285 -9.55 -11.47 4.99
N ASN A 286 -9.87 -11.88 6.23
CA ASN A 286 -10.22 -13.26 6.54
C ASN A 286 -11.54 -13.68 5.88
N GLN A 287 -12.54 -12.81 5.81
CA GLN A 287 -13.79 -13.12 5.11
C GLN A 287 -13.56 -13.26 3.60
N ILE A 288 -12.73 -12.40 2.98
CA ILE A 288 -12.38 -12.55 1.57
C ILE A 288 -11.68 -13.90 1.34
N SER A 289 -10.70 -14.24 2.19
CA SER A 289 -9.97 -15.52 2.08
C SER A 289 -10.90 -16.72 2.16
N GLN A 290 -11.81 -16.74 3.11
CA GLN A 290 -12.79 -17.83 3.28
C GLN A 290 -13.70 -17.98 2.05
N ASN A 291 -14.17 -16.87 1.47
CA ASN A 291 -15.04 -16.89 0.30
C ASN A 291 -14.31 -17.35 -0.97
N ILE A 292 -13.01 -17.05 -1.11
CA ILE A 292 -12.19 -17.60 -2.21
C ILE A 292 -12.13 -19.13 -2.11
N HIS A 293 -11.93 -19.69 -0.91
CA HIS A 293 -11.85 -21.13 -0.71
C HIS A 293 -13.18 -21.85 -1.04
N HIS A 294 -14.31 -21.30 -0.63
CA HIS A 294 -15.62 -21.89 -0.93
C HIS A 294 -16.04 -21.80 -2.39
N GLY A 295 -15.54 -20.81 -3.13
CA GLY A 295 -15.81 -20.65 -4.57
C GLY A 295 -15.19 -21.74 -5.45
N HIS A 296 -14.17 -22.46 -4.97
CA HIS A 296 -13.59 -23.59 -5.71
C HIS A 296 -14.54 -24.76 -5.91
N ASP A 297 -15.48 -24.99 -4.99
CA ASP A 297 -16.44 -26.11 -5.08
C ASP A 297 -17.60 -25.82 -6.06
N ASN A 298 -17.84 -24.55 -6.45
CA ASN A 298 -18.99 -24.13 -7.27
C ASN A 298 -18.67 -23.27 -8.50
N HIS A 299 -17.43 -23.12 -8.93
CA HIS A 299 -16.99 -22.26 -10.05
C HIS A 299 -17.42 -20.77 -9.96
N SER A 300 -17.86 -20.30 -8.83
CA SER A 300 -18.22 -18.90 -8.59
C SER A 300 -17.84 -18.50 -7.17
N ILE A 301 -17.06 -17.41 -7.03
CA ILE A 301 -16.92 -16.73 -5.74
C ILE A 301 -18.31 -16.15 -5.45
N ILE A 302 -19.03 -16.76 -4.49
CA ILE A 302 -20.39 -16.33 -4.14
C ILE A 302 -20.26 -15.25 -3.07
N PRO A 303 -20.89 -14.06 -3.25
CA PRO A 303 -20.98 -13.11 -2.16
C PRO A 303 -21.75 -13.74 -0.99
N PRO A 304 -21.33 -13.56 0.29
CA PRO A 304 -22.09 -14.02 1.42
C PRO A 304 -23.45 -13.31 1.46
N GLY A 305 -24.55 -14.05 1.38
CA GLY A 305 -25.92 -13.53 1.54
C GLY A 305 -26.78 -13.53 0.29
N GLY A 306 -26.72 -14.59 -0.52
CA GLY A 306 -27.75 -14.93 -1.50
C GLY A 306 -28.77 -15.87 -0.88
#